data_5e104ce2e14d8ff5bd048b6ac341300a
#
_entry.id   5e104ce2e14d8ff5bd048b6ac341300a
#
_cell.length_a   1.000
_cell.length_b   1.000
_cell.length_c   1.000
_cell.angle_alpha   90.00
_cell.angle_beta   90.00
_cell.angle_gamma   90.00
#
_symmetry.space_group_name_H-M   'P 1'
#
loop_
_entity.id
_entity.type
_entity.pdbx_description
1 polymer ?
#
loop_
_entity_poly.entity_id
_entity_poly.type
_entity_poly.pdbx_seq_one_letter_code
_entity_poly.pdbx_strand_id
1 'polypeptide(L)'
;MFFLALGLLTFLVQAEFSQDGKDLPAAAPRLLVVQAAEVAAGNLADRFPQGSRIVQLQSGAPAQPVVNLTQGFFAAADPSVSPDAARVLFAGRKTAREPWQIWEMKAGGSGKRQVTHEHADCLQPVYLPRNQVAYTRVDSHGAGAASQAYVADSDGGHAHPITFGPGGFQVESLLRDGRILLSASWPLSNAPQADAARALYVIRTDGSGLNLFRQGASGSAVDSASELSDGSLIFVQSGSRGPHEWGGQLAWVQPGRLHSQLITQPGEVFASVHALDGDRVVVSRKTLPANSSSARFDLYSFNTSTRKLGSALYHDPQYSSLQAVALEPRPTARYYWTILHYDLKTGRLICLDAYQSQDAPGGRLAGTIAAVRVLGLEGEQGGQRVLGTAPVESDGSFYLTVPADLPVRFELLDTKGKVLRAQQSWVWTRPGEDRGCGGCHEDKAQVPANRWPLILKRFDVPTPVGINASNGAKP
;
A
#
# COMPACT_ATOMS: atom_id res chain seq x y z
N MET A 1 86.96 32.77 9.01
CA MET A 1 85.70 33.43 8.60
C MET A 1 84.58 32.51 9.00
N PHE A 2 83.97 32.84 10.12
CA PHE A 2 82.86 32.09 10.71
C PHE A 2 81.54 32.57 10.11
N PHE A 3 80.72 31.67 9.65
CA PHE A 3 79.29 31.94 9.41
C PHE A 3 78.45 31.08 10.38
N LEU A 4 77.80 31.79 11.29
CA LEU A 4 76.76 31.25 12.16
C LEU A 4 75.46 31.01 11.34
N ALA A 5 74.94 29.81 11.37
CA ALA A 5 73.58 29.49 10.90
C ALA A 5 72.64 29.48 12.11
N LEU A 6 71.70 30.41 12.13
CA LEU A 6 70.64 30.55 13.12
C LEU A 6 69.45 29.61 12.70
N GLY A 7 69.27 28.55 13.44
CA GLY A 7 68.14 27.66 13.24
C GLY A 7 66.84 28.20 13.89
N LEU A 8 65.83 28.51 13.11
CA LEU A 8 64.48 28.85 13.58
C LEU A 8 63.72 27.57 13.82
N LEU A 9 63.45 27.24 15.07
CA LEU A 9 62.53 26.15 15.46
C LEU A 9 61.14 26.73 15.46
N THR A 10 60.34 26.39 14.44
CA THR A 10 58.92 26.66 14.42
C THR A 10 58.19 25.50 15.12
N PHE A 11 57.63 25.74 16.30
CA PHE A 11 56.68 24.88 16.98
C PHE A 11 55.33 24.98 16.27
N LEU A 12 54.96 23.94 15.52
CA LEU A 12 53.61 23.71 15.07
C LEU A 12 52.81 23.17 16.26
N VAL A 13 52.00 24.00 16.88
CA VAL A 13 50.92 23.58 17.77
C VAL A 13 49.82 23.03 16.91
N GLN A 14 49.74 21.70 16.79
CA GLN A 14 48.52 21.02 16.29
C GLN A 14 47.45 21.15 17.37
N ALA A 15 46.50 22.04 17.12
CA ALA A 15 45.23 22.02 17.84
C ALA A 15 44.44 20.78 17.39
N GLU A 16 44.45 19.75 18.21
CA GLU A 16 43.48 18.65 18.10
C GLU A 16 42.08 19.24 18.38
N PHE A 17 41.33 19.49 17.32
CA PHE A 17 39.89 19.67 17.45
C PHE A 17 39.30 18.31 17.85
N SER A 18 39.11 18.12 19.14
CA SER A 18 38.23 17.08 19.68
C SER A 18 36.82 17.37 19.19
N GLN A 19 36.40 16.64 18.17
CA GLN A 19 34.99 16.54 17.78
C GLN A 19 34.26 15.62 18.76
N ASP A 20 34.15 16.01 20.02
CA ASP A 20 33.11 15.54 20.91
C ASP A 20 31.79 16.30 20.61
N GLY A 21 31.29 16.11 19.40
CA GLY A 21 29.90 16.33 19.11
C GLY A 21 29.12 15.28 19.90
N LYS A 22 28.79 15.55 21.15
CA LYS A 22 27.74 14.86 21.87
C LYS A 22 26.47 15.02 21.02
N ASP A 23 26.13 13.99 20.27
CA ASP A 23 24.81 13.82 19.76
C ASP A 23 23.87 13.86 20.98
N LEU A 24 23.26 15.02 21.21
CA LEU A 24 22.10 15.11 22.09
C LEU A 24 21.12 14.05 21.58
N PRO A 25 20.70 13.09 22.42
CA PRO A 25 19.74 12.09 21.98
C PRO A 25 18.52 12.87 21.48
N ALA A 26 18.18 12.69 20.18
CA ALA A 26 16.98 13.27 19.61
C ALA A 26 15.85 12.97 20.57
N ALA A 27 15.10 14.00 20.98
CA ALA A 27 14.01 13.84 21.95
C ALA A 27 13.15 12.67 21.49
N ALA A 28 12.90 11.75 22.42
CA ALA A 28 12.16 10.55 22.08
C ALA A 28 10.79 10.90 21.48
N PRO A 29 10.40 10.39 20.29
CA PRO A 29 9.21 10.83 19.60
C PRO A 29 7.96 10.54 20.42
N ARG A 30 6.99 11.46 20.41
CA ARG A 30 5.65 11.18 20.92
C ARG A 30 4.97 10.20 19.97
N LEU A 31 4.40 9.13 20.52
CA LEU A 31 3.74 8.10 19.72
C LEU A 31 2.25 8.04 20.02
N LEU A 32 1.44 7.84 18.99
CA LEU A 32 0.08 7.33 19.11
C LEU A 32 0.14 5.83 18.91
N VAL A 33 -0.55 5.08 19.75
CA VAL A 33 -0.49 3.61 19.78
C VAL A 33 -1.89 3.06 19.94
N VAL A 34 -2.20 2.03 19.18
CA VAL A 34 -3.41 1.22 19.43
C VAL A 34 -3.11 0.22 20.53
N GLN A 35 -3.89 0.25 21.60
CA GLN A 35 -3.87 -0.76 22.64
C GLN A 35 -5.08 -1.67 22.52
N ALA A 36 -4.87 -2.98 22.50
CA ALA A 36 -5.90 -4.00 22.50
C ALA A 36 -5.54 -5.12 23.46
N ALA A 37 -6.49 -5.59 24.28
CA ALA A 37 -6.26 -6.70 25.19
C ALA A 37 -6.00 -8.00 24.44
N GLU A 38 -6.74 -8.18 23.35
CA GLU A 38 -6.60 -9.30 22.41
C GLU A 38 -6.58 -8.75 20.99
N VAL A 39 -6.04 -9.53 20.08
CA VAL A 39 -6.05 -9.24 18.65
C VAL A 39 -6.60 -10.45 17.96
N ALA A 40 -7.74 -10.27 17.28
CA ALA A 40 -8.36 -11.35 16.54
C ALA A 40 -7.71 -11.47 15.16
N ALA A 41 -7.36 -12.69 14.78
CA ALA A 41 -7.14 -13.00 13.38
C ALA A 41 -8.50 -13.12 12.68
N GLY A 42 -8.58 -12.67 11.45
CA GLY A 42 -9.84 -12.69 10.71
C GLY A 42 -9.87 -11.61 9.64
N ASN A 43 -11.06 -11.10 9.40
CA ASN A 43 -11.24 -10.01 8.45
C ASN A 43 -10.77 -8.67 9.04
N LEU A 44 -10.63 -7.67 8.18
CA LEU A 44 -10.10 -6.35 8.53
C LEU A 44 -10.94 -5.66 9.63
N ALA A 45 -12.25 -5.82 9.62
CA ALA A 45 -13.18 -5.17 10.55
C ALA A 45 -13.16 -5.80 11.97
N ASP A 46 -12.78 -7.08 12.08
CA ASP A 46 -12.79 -7.81 13.33
C ASP A 46 -11.44 -7.80 14.06
N ARG A 47 -10.39 -7.19 13.48
CA ARG A 47 -9.04 -7.17 14.06
C ARG A 47 -8.99 -6.60 15.48
N PHE A 48 -9.79 -5.59 15.76
CA PHE A 48 -9.77 -4.84 17.01
C PHE A 48 -11.08 -5.01 17.78
N PRO A 49 -11.08 -5.82 18.85
CA PRO A 49 -12.26 -6.08 19.65
C PRO A 49 -12.66 -4.90 20.54
N GLN A 50 -13.73 -5.09 21.31
CA GLN A 50 -14.18 -4.14 22.32
C GLN A 50 -13.03 -3.73 23.24
N GLY A 51 -12.96 -2.43 23.55
CA GLY A 51 -11.94 -1.86 24.44
C GLY A 51 -10.63 -1.52 23.75
N SER A 52 -10.48 -1.84 22.45
CA SER A 52 -9.35 -1.32 21.65
C SER A 52 -9.42 0.20 21.63
N ARG A 53 -8.28 0.85 21.87
CA ARG A 53 -8.20 2.30 22.09
C ARG A 53 -6.91 2.90 21.53
N ILE A 54 -6.95 4.17 21.20
CA ILE A 54 -5.76 4.92 20.82
C ILE A 54 -5.27 5.69 22.03
N VAL A 55 -4.02 5.45 22.40
CA VAL A 55 -3.35 6.15 23.49
C VAL A 55 -2.18 6.96 22.98
N GLN A 56 -1.88 8.05 23.68
CA GLN A 56 -0.66 8.83 23.49
C GLN A 56 0.36 8.44 24.54
N LEU A 57 1.57 8.14 24.11
CA LEU A 57 2.70 7.91 24.97
C LEU A 57 3.91 8.76 24.56
N GLN A 58 4.78 9.03 25.51
CA GLN A 58 6.05 9.63 25.26
C GLN A 58 7.12 8.53 25.27
N SER A 59 7.83 8.33 24.17
CA SER A 59 8.79 7.24 24.08
C SER A 59 10.01 7.51 24.97
N GLY A 60 10.70 6.46 25.39
CA GLY A 60 11.87 6.53 26.26
C GLY A 60 11.60 6.51 27.77
N ALA A 61 10.32 6.43 28.17
CA ALA A 61 9.95 6.28 29.58
C ALA A 61 8.92 5.12 29.71
N PRO A 62 9.37 3.88 29.86
CA PRO A 62 8.52 2.69 29.80
C PRO A 62 7.42 2.61 30.88
N ALA A 63 7.47 3.45 31.90
CA ALA A 63 6.52 3.45 33.01
C ALA A 63 5.65 4.73 33.09
N GLN A 64 5.62 5.57 32.05
CA GLN A 64 4.77 6.77 32.10
C GLN A 64 3.29 6.44 31.86
N PRO A 65 2.37 7.16 32.53
CA PRO A 65 0.95 6.98 32.32
C PRO A 65 0.58 7.38 30.88
N VAL A 66 -0.16 6.51 30.20
CA VAL A 66 -0.67 6.75 28.85
C VAL A 66 -1.96 7.57 28.91
N VAL A 67 -2.16 8.44 27.93
CA VAL A 67 -3.39 9.22 27.79
C VAL A 67 -4.30 8.54 26.79
N ASN A 68 -5.45 8.04 27.21
CA ASN A 68 -6.47 7.49 26.31
C ASN A 68 -7.17 8.61 25.55
N LEU A 69 -6.92 8.71 24.24
CA LEU A 69 -7.49 9.73 23.35
C LEU A 69 -8.89 9.37 22.86
N THR A 70 -9.27 8.11 22.86
CA THR A 70 -10.55 7.61 22.31
C THR A 70 -11.52 7.13 23.37
N GLN A 71 -11.48 7.72 24.56
CA GLN A 71 -12.47 7.46 25.60
C GLN A 71 -13.89 7.67 25.06
N GLY A 72 -14.80 6.74 25.37
CA GLY A 72 -16.20 6.76 24.92
C GLY A 72 -16.43 6.07 23.56
N PHE A 73 -15.41 5.44 22.97
CA PHE A 73 -15.59 4.54 21.83
C PHE A 73 -15.67 3.09 22.32
N PHE A 74 -16.48 2.29 21.63
CA PHE A 74 -16.52 0.84 21.81
C PHE A 74 -15.20 0.21 21.36
N ALA A 75 -14.67 0.65 20.22
CA ALA A 75 -13.35 0.31 19.71
C ALA A 75 -12.81 1.43 18.82
N ALA A 76 -11.49 1.63 18.82
CA ALA A 76 -10.77 2.58 17.97
C ALA A 76 -9.41 2.03 17.56
N ALA A 77 -9.03 2.27 16.29
CA ALA A 77 -7.82 1.75 15.66
C ALA A 77 -7.37 2.62 14.46
N ASP A 78 -6.34 2.20 13.75
CA ASP A 78 -5.83 2.78 12.51
C ASP A 78 -5.55 4.30 12.61
N PRO A 79 -4.74 4.77 13.56
CA PRO A 79 -4.42 6.19 13.67
C PRO A 79 -3.56 6.66 12.49
N SER A 80 -3.91 7.82 11.94
CA SER A 80 -3.13 8.53 10.91
C SER A 80 -2.97 9.98 11.32
N VAL A 81 -1.74 10.47 11.36
CA VAL A 81 -1.40 11.82 11.81
C VAL A 81 -1.37 12.77 10.60
N SER A 82 -1.93 13.96 10.74
CA SER A 82 -1.85 15.00 9.70
C SER A 82 -0.40 15.47 9.49
N PRO A 83 -0.03 16.01 8.31
CA PRO A 83 1.33 16.44 8.04
C PRO A 83 1.87 17.48 9.04
N ASP A 84 1.02 18.34 9.56
CA ASP A 84 1.33 19.36 10.58
C ASP A 84 1.31 18.82 12.02
N ALA A 85 1.01 17.53 12.20
CA ALA A 85 0.82 16.86 13.49
C ALA A 85 -0.27 17.48 14.39
N ALA A 86 -1.16 18.31 13.84
CA ALA A 86 -2.20 18.98 14.61
C ALA A 86 -3.46 18.13 14.78
N ARG A 87 -3.70 17.16 13.87
CA ARG A 87 -4.93 16.36 13.81
C ARG A 87 -4.61 14.88 13.60
N VAL A 88 -5.55 14.04 13.95
CA VAL A 88 -5.47 12.59 13.84
C VAL A 88 -6.76 12.04 13.25
N LEU A 89 -6.67 11.34 12.13
CA LEU A 89 -7.73 10.46 11.64
C LEU A 89 -7.61 9.11 12.34
N PHE A 90 -8.73 8.43 12.54
CA PHE A 90 -8.76 7.09 13.07
C PHE A 90 -10.05 6.37 12.68
N ALA A 91 -10.01 5.04 12.65
CA ALA A 91 -11.21 4.23 12.57
C ALA A 91 -11.80 4.04 13.97
N GLY A 92 -13.11 4.23 14.12
CA GLY A 92 -13.78 4.08 15.41
C GLY A 92 -15.24 3.72 15.28
N ARG A 93 -15.77 2.96 16.24
CA ARG A 93 -17.20 2.70 16.41
C ARG A 93 -17.64 2.96 17.84
N LYS A 94 -18.84 3.53 18.01
CA LYS A 94 -19.37 3.91 19.33
C LYS A 94 -20.06 2.75 20.04
N THR A 95 -20.62 1.82 19.28
CA THR A 95 -21.30 0.63 19.79
C THR A 95 -20.88 -0.62 19.01
N ALA A 96 -21.19 -1.81 19.54
CA ALA A 96 -20.89 -3.08 18.87
C ALA A 96 -21.65 -3.28 17.54
N ARG A 97 -22.79 -2.60 17.37
CA ARG A 97 -23.69 -2.78 16.21
C ARG A 97 -23.43 -1.79 15.09
N GLU A 98 -22.73 -0.71 15.39
CA GLU A 98 -22.38 0.29 14.37
C GLU A 98 -21.19 -0.19 13.52
N PRO A 99 -21.20 0.13 12.22
CA PRO A 99 -20.03 -0.08 11.39
C PRO A 99 -18.87 0.83 11.85
N TRP A 100 -17.66 0.41 11.54
CA TRP A 100 -16.50 1.28 11.70
C TRP A 100 -16.65 2.51 10.82
N GLN A 101 -16.35 3.70 11.37
CA GLN A 101 -16.35 4.95 10.63
C GLN A 101 -15.03 5.67 10.83
N ILE A 102 -14.68 6.52 9.87
CA ILE A 102 -13.54 7.41 10.01
C ILE A 102 -13.95 8.60 10.88
N TRP A 103 -13.13 8.86 11.87
CA TRP A 103 -13.24 10.00 12.78
C TRP A 103 -11.98 10.85 12.69
N GLU A 104 -12.12 12.13 13.00
CA GLU A 104 -11.01 13.05 13.17
C GLU A 104 -11.05 13.67 14.57
N MET A 105 -9.87 13.92 15.15
CA MET A 105 -9.70 14.64 16.41
C MET A 105 -8.46 15.54 16.34
N LYS A 106 -8.37 16.53 17.24
CA LYS A 106 -7.09 17.22 17.48
C LYS A 106 -6.07 16.25 18.08
N ALA A 107 -4.77 16.53 17.91
CA ALA A 107 -3.68 15.67 18.41
C ALA A 107 -3.79 15.34 19.90
N GLY A 108 -4.36 16.23 20.72
CA GLY A 108 -4.62 16.00 22.15
C GLY A 108 -5.93 15.26 22.47
N GLY A 109 -6.62 14.69 21.47
CA GLY A 109 -7.84 13.89 21.67
C GLY A 109 -9.16 14.67 21.77
N SER A 110 -9.13 16.00 21.73
CA SER A 110 -10.34 16.85 21.77
C SER A 110 -10.94 17.07 20.38
N GLY A 111 -12.15 17.60 20.30
CA GLY A 111 -12.79 18.01 19.04
C GLY A 111 -13.06 16.84 18.10
N LYS A 112 -13.48 15.70 18.64
CA LYS A 112 -13.81 14.52 17.83
C LYS A 112 -15.01 14.77 16.94
N ARG A 113 -14.86 14.52 15.62
CA ARG A 113 -15.96 14.57 14.66
C ARG A 113 -15.94 13.34 13.78
N GLN A 114 -17.09 12.88 13.37
CA GLN A 114 -17.22 11.80 12.40
C GLN A 114 -16.99 12.36 11.00
N VAL A 115 -16.22 11.65 10.19
CA VAL A 115 -15.89 12.03 8.81
C VAL A 115 -16.75 11.22 7.84
N THR A 116 -16.83 9.90 7.98
CA THR A 116 -17.65 9.05 7.11
C THR A 116 -18.99 8.70 7.79
N HIS A 117 -20.05 8.52 6.97
CA HIS A 117 -21.40 8.17 7.42
C HIS A 117 -21.96 7.04 6.56
N GLU A 118 -21.17 5.99 6.40
CA GLU A 118 -21.47 4.87 5.52
C GLU A 118 -22.18 3.73 6.27
N HIS A 119 -22.91 2.89 5.55
CA HIS A 119 -23.46 1.64 6.08
C HIS A 119 -22.42 0.49 6.09
N ALA A 120 -21.30 0.70 5.44
CA ALA A 120 -20.16 -0.22 5.36
C ALA A 120 -19.09 0.18 6.38
N ASP A 121 -18.17 -0.75 6.69
CA ASP A 121 -17.02 -0.46 7.53
C ASP A 121 -16.00 0.40 6.79
N CYS A 122 -15.61 1.53 7.39
CA CYS A 122 -14.57 2.43 6.92
C CYS A 122 -13.35 2.33 7.85
N LEU A 123 -12.20 1.95 7.32
CA LEU A 123 -10.99 1.59 8.05
C LEU A 123 -9.74 2.18 7.38
N GLN A 124 -8.60 2.16 8.07
CA GLN A 124 -7.29 2.53 7.55
C GLN A 124 -7.27 3.91 6.86
N PRO A 125 -7.66 5.00 7.55
CA PRO A 125 -7.66 6.32 6.94
C PRO A 125 -6.26 6.87 6.76
N VAL A 126 -6.03 7.65 5.69
CA VAL A 126 -4.83 8.46 5.49
C VAL A 126 -5.20 9.87 5.03
N TYR A 127 -4.46 10.87 5.52
CA TYR A 127 -4.59 12.24 5.01
C TYR A 127 -4.00 12.33 3.61
N LEU A 128 -4.72 12.98 2.72
CA LEU A 128 -4.26 13.35 1.39
C LEU A 128 -4.04 14.87 1.29
N PRO A 129 -3.24 15.35 0.33
CA PRO A 129 -3.17 16.78 0.01
C PRO A 129 -4.55 17.36 -0.34
N ARG A 130 -4.69 18.70 -0.22
CA ARG A 130 -5.90 19.45 -0.59
C ARG A 130 -7.14 19.07 0.22
N ASN A 131 -6.97 18.82 1.52
CA ASN A 131 -8.07 18.52 2.43
C ASN A 131 -8.90 17.31 2.00
N GLN A 132 -8.24 16.28 1.49
CA GLN A 132 -8.86 15.01 1.17
C GLN A 132 -8.36 13.91 2.12
N VAL A 133 -9.08 12.81 2.15
CA VAL A 133 -8.76 11.60 2.89
C VAL A 133 -8.95 10.39 1.99
N ALA A 134 -8.08 9.38 2.14
CA ALA A 134 -8.35 8.06 1.59
C ALA A 134 -8.62 7.08 2.73
N TYR A 135 -9.41 6.07 2.45
CA TYR A 135 -9.73 5.02 3.42
C TYR A 135 -10.12 3.72 2.72
N THR A 136 -10.08 2.63 3.45
CA THR A 136 -10.57 1.33 3.02
C THR A 136 -12.04 1.21 3.40
N ARG A 137 -12.92 0.97 2.42
CA ARG A 137 -14.31 0.60 2.66
C ARG A 137 -14.47 -0.90 2.49
N VAL A 138 -15.10 -1.55 3.46
CA VAL A 138 -15.37 -3.00 3.45
C VAL A 138 -16.89 -3.19 3.40
N ASP A 139 -17.40 -3.71 2.31
CA ASP A 139 -18.80 -4.05 2.20
C ASP A 139 -19.03 -5.39 2.92
N SER A 140 -19.73 -5.33 4.06
CA SER A 140 -19.80 -6.40 5.07
C SER A 140 -20.78 -7.53 4.74
N HIS A 141 -21.34 -7.59 3.54
CA HIS A 141 -22.41 -8.52 3.22
C HIS A 141 -21.96 -9.57 2.19
N GLY A 142 -21.57 -10.76 2.67
CA GLY A 142 -21.36 -11.96 1.86
C GLY A 142 -20.03 -12.68 2.12
N ALA A 143 -19.99 -13.96 1.74
CA ALA A 143 -18.76 -14.75 1.71
C ALA A 143 -17.83 -14.21 0.61
N GLY A 144 -16.98 -13.25 0.92
CA GLY A 144 -16.10 -12.59 -0.03
C GLY A 144 -16.18 -11.06 0.04
N ALA A 145 -16.38 -10.49 1.23
CA ALA A 145 -16.38 -9.04 1.45
C ALA A 145 -15.20 -8.37 0.72
N ALA A 146 -15.48 -7.75 -0.40
CA ALA A 146 -14.47 -7.04 -1.18
C ALA A 146 -14.22 -5.69 -0.54
N SER A 147 -12.99 -5.42 -0.11
CA SER A 147 -12.58 -4.08 0.30
C SER A 147 -12.13 -3.26 -0.91
N GLN A 148 -12.49 -1.96 -0.91
CA GLN A 148 -12.08 -1.02 -1.94
C GLN A 148 -11.50 0.24 -1.30
N ALA A 149 -10.54 0.85 -1.99
CA ALA A 149 -10.02 2.14 -1.58
C ALA A 149 -10.94 3.27 -2.08
N TYR A 150 -11.27 4.18 -1.17
CA TYR A 150 -12.10 5.35 -1.40
C TYR A 150 -11.32 6.62 -1.15
N VAL A 151 -11.70 7.68 -1.81
CA VAL A 151 -11.26 9.05 -1.55
C VAL A 151 -12.48 9.91 -1.28
N ALA A 152 -12.39 10.80 -0.29
CA ALA A 152 -13.41 11.78 0.04
C ALA A 152 -12.76 13.11 0.41
N ASP A 153 -13.55 14.16 0.47
CA ASP A 153 -13.14 15.41 1.12
C ASP A 153 -12.95 15.19 2.63
N SER A 154 -12.20 16.04 3.29
CA SER A 154 -11.90 15.86 4.72
C SER A 154 -13.13 15.94 5.62
N ASP A 155 -14.26 16.46 5.13
CA ASP A 155 -15.55 16.47 5.81
C ASP A 155 -16.41 15.23 5.51
N GLY A 156 -15.93 14.33 4.64
CA GLY A 156 -16.61 13.12 4.20
C GLY A 156 -17.45 13.29 2.95
N GLY A 157 -17.52 14.51 2.39
CA GLY A 157 -18.22 14.77 1.14
C GLY A 157 -17.54 14.15 -0.07
N HIS A 158 -18.29 14.01 -1.17
CA HIS A 158 -17.80 13.53 -2.48
C HIS A 158 -17.05 12.18 -2.44
N ALA A 159 -17.42 11.30 -1.50
CA ALA A 159 -16.81 9.99 -1.38
C ALA A 159 -17.02 9.15 -2.65
N HIS A 160 -15.93 8.59 -3.18
CA HIS A 160 -15.97 7.77 -4.38
C HIS A 160 -14.85 6.72 -4.38
N PRO A 161 -15.07 5.55 -5.03
CA PRO A 161 -14.05 4.53 -5.14
C PRO A 161 -12.94 4.98 -6.10
N ILE A 162 -11.72 4.57 -5.78
CA ILE A 162 -10.54 4.73 -6.65
C ILE A 162 -9.96 3.39 -7.10
N THR A 163 -10.49 2.28 -6.57
CA THR A 163 -10.16 0.93 -6.99
C THR A 163 -11.41 0.19 -7.43
N PHE A 164 -11.24 -0.75 -8.35
CA PHE A 164 -12.31 -1.54 -8.95
C PHE A 164 -11.84 -2.98 -9.08
N GLY A 165 -12.71 -3.94 -8.89
CA GLY A 165 -12.36 -5.33 -9.10
C GLY A 165 -12.52 -6.22 -7.88
N PRO A 166 -12.37 -7.53 -8.05
CA PRO A 166 -12.68 -8.53 -7.02
C PRO A 166 -11.56 -8.68 -5.97
N GLY A 167 -10.42 -7.99 -6.14
CA GLY A 167 -9.34 -7.99 -5.15
C GLY A 167 -9.70 -7.13 -3.95
N GLY A 168 -9.43 -7.62 -2.75
CA GLY A 168 -9.57 -6.81 -1.54
C GLY A 168 -8.47 -5.76 -1.45
N PHE A 169 -8.75 -4.53 -1.88
CA PHE A 169 -7.83 -3.40 -1.78
C PHE A 169 -7.88 -2.77 -0.40
N GLN A 170 -6.74 -2.56 0.21
CA GLN A 170 -6.61 -1.90 1.52
C GLN A 170 -5.60 -0.76 1.41
N VAL A 171 -5.94 0.39 2.01
CA VAL A 171 -5.07 1.56 2.07
C VAL A 171 -4.03 1.33 3.16
N GLU A 172 -2.74 1.39 2.78
CA GLU A 172 -1.63 1.22 3.72
C GLU A 172 -1.06 2.58 4.16
N SER A 173 -0.72 3.42 3.21
CA SER A 173 -0.13 4.74 3.49
C SER A 173 -0.17 5.66 2.26
N LEU A 174 0.13 6.96 2.48
CA LEU A 174 0.43 7.91 1.42
C LEU A 174 1.95 8.03 1.28
N LEU A 175 2.47 7.76 0.10
CA LEU A 175 3.89 7.90 -0.22
C LEU A 175 4.26 9.38 -0.42
N ARG A 176 5.53 9.72 -0.22
CA ARG A 176 6.05 11.10 -0.40
C ARG A 176 5.89 11.61 -1.82
N ASP A 177 5.87 10.70 -2.79
CA ASP A 177 5.61 11.05 -4.20
C ASP A 177 4.13 11.33 -4.48
N GLY A 178 3.24 11.22 -3.50
CA GLY A 178 1.82 11.54 -3.58
C GLY A 178 0.92 10.40 -4.08
N ARG A 179 1.47 9.21 -4.30
CA ARG A 179 0.67 8.01 -4.59
C ARG A 179 0.23 7.33 -3.31
N ILE A 180 -0.95 6.72 -3.35
CA ILE A 180 -1.46 5.88 -2.28
C ILE A 180 -0.84 4.49 -2.42
N LEU A 181 -0.24 3.98 -1.36
CA LEU A 181 0.19 2.59 -1.25
C LEU A 181 -1.02 1.74 -0.84
N LEU A 182 -1.25 0.68 -1.60
CA LEU A 182 -2.32 -0.28 -1.36
C LEU A 182 -1.74 -1.68 -1.18
N SER A 183 -2.34 -2.47 -0.33
CA SER A 183 -2.20 -3.92 -0.39
C SER A 183 -3.45 -4.54 -1.02
N ALA A 184 -3.28 -5.56 -1.85
CA ALA A 184 -4.40 -6.26 -2.47
C ALA A 184 -4.08 -7.72 -2.70
N SER A 185 -5.11 -8.57 -2.60
CA SER A 185 -5.05 -9.98 -2.98
C SER A 185 -6.00 -10.22 -4.14
N TRP A 186 -5.47 -10.75 -5.24
CA TRP A 186 -6.30 -11.16 -6.37
C TRP A 186 -6.71 -12.62 -6.18
N PRO A 187 -8.01 -12.94 -6.21
CA PRO A 187 -8.42 -14.32 -6.29
C PRO A 187 -7.91 -14.89 -7.62
N LEU A 188 -6.99 -15.83 -7.55
CA LEU A 188 -6.62 -16.63 -8.70
C LEU A 188 -7.85 -17.47 -9.09
N SER A 189 -8.19 -17.52 -10.37
CA SER A 189 -9.45 -18.10 -10.89
C SER A 189 -9.71 -19.56 -10.49
N ASN A 190 -8.74 -20.26 -9.91
CA ASN A 190 -8.83 -21.66 -9.53
C ASN A 190 -8.20 -21.99 -8.16
N ALA A 191 -7.76 -20.99 -7.39
CA ALA A 191 -7.18 -21.21 -6.06
C ALA A 191 -8.18 -20.83 -4.96
N PRO A 192 -8.23 -21.57 -3.84
CA PRO A 192 -8.96 -21.12 -2.66
C PRO A 192 -8.56 -19.72 -2.26
N GLN A 193 -9.52 -18.89 -1.83
CA GLN A 193 -9.27 -17.49 -1.43
C GLN A 193 -8.22 -17.36 -0.32
N ALA A 194 -8.03 -18.43 0.48
CA ALA A 194 -7.02 -18.53 1.52
C ALA A 194 -5.57 -18.51 1.00
N ASP A 195 -5.33 -18.90 -0.25
CA ASP A 195 -3.98 -18.98 -0.85
C ASP A 195 -3.62 -17.77 -1.74
N ALA A 196 -4.51 -16.78 -1.81
CA ALA A 196 -4.27 -15.59 -2.61
C ALA A 196 -3.15 -14.75 -1.99
N ALA A 197 -2.04 -14.62 -2.71
CA ALA A 197 -0.93 -13.77 -2.31
C ALA A 197 -1.35 -12.30 -2.26
N ARG A 198 -1.06 -11.61 -1.15
CA ARG A 198 -1.25 -10.16 -1.06
C ARG A 198 -0.02 -9.42 -1.58
N ALA A 199 -0.19 -8.59 -2.58
CA ALA A 199 0.83 -7.77 -3.21
C ALA A 199 0.68 -6.29 -2.81
N LEU A 200 1.75 -5.50 -3.00
CA LEU A 200 1.70 -4.05 -2.84
C LEU A 200 1.54 -3.37 -4.19
N TYR A 201 0.64 -2.42 -4.25
CA TYR A 201 0.34 -1.59 -5.40
C TYR A 201 0.47 -0.12 -5.04
N VAL A 202 0.67 0.71 -6.04
CA VAL A 202 0.57 2.17 -5.91
C VAL A 202 -0.43 2.71 -6.90
N ILE A 203 -1.17 3.73 -6.51
CA ILE A 203 -2.21 4.37 -7.31
C ILE A 203 -2.21 5.88 -7.06
N ARG A 204 -2.59 6.68 -8.04
CA ARG A 204 -2.82 8.11 -7.84
C ARG A 204 -4.10 8.36 -7.04
N THR A 205 -4.22 9.52 -6.41
CA THR A 205 -5.38 9.90 -5.60
C THR A 205 -6.68 9.99 -6.42
N ASP A 206 -6.61 10.16 -7.74
CA ASP A 206 -7.75 10.11 -8.65
C ASP A 206 -8.10 8.70 -9.15
N GLY A 207 -7.38 7.68 -8.70
CA GLY A 207 -7.59 6.28 -9.08
C GLY A 207 -6.91 5.88 -10.39
N SER A 208 -6.18 6.77 -11.05
CA SER A 208 -5.41 6.45 -12.24
C SER A 208 -4.05 5.82 -11.91
N GLY A 209 -3.43 5.18 -12.89
CA GLY A 209 -2.05 4.72 -12.80
C GLY A 209 -1.82 3.61 -11.77
N LEU A 210 -2.76 2.70 -11.57
CA LEU A 210 -2.53 1.53 -10.71
C LEU A 210 -1.33 0.73 -11.22
N ASN A 211 -0.32 0.60 -10.38
CA ASN A 211 0.91 -0.13 -10.69
C ASN A 211 1.28 -1.10 -9.57
N LEU A 212 1.78 -2.28 -9.97
CA LEU A 212 2.36 -3.22 -9.03
C LEU A 212 3.69 -2.66 -8.50
N PHE A 213 3.81 -2.51 -7.18
CA PHE A 213 5.05 -2.10 -6.52
C PHE A 213 5.89 -3.33 -6.11
N ARG A 214 5.22 -4.32 -5.51
CA ARG A 214 5.86 -5.56 -5.06
C ARG A 214 4.92 -6.74 -5.29
N GLN A 215 5.44 -7.80 -5.89
CA GLN A 215 4.71 -9.05 -6.09
C GLN A 215 4.59 -9.83 -4.77
N GLY A 216 3.39 -10.34 -4.48
CA GLY A 216 3.16 -11.24 -3.36
C GLY A 216 3.78 -12.61 -3.62
N ALA A 217 4.43 -13.21 -2.62
CA ALA A 217 4.73 -14.63 -2.64
C ALA A 217 3.45 -15.43 -2.37
N SER A 218 3.30 -16.61 -2.99
CA SER A 218 2.13 -17.47 -2.78
C SER A 218 1.87 -17.71 -1.29
N GLY A 219 0.64 -17.55 -0.85
CA GLY A 219 0.24 -17.71 0.55
C GLY A 219 0.80 -16.67 1.52
N SER A 220 1.43 -15.57 1.05
CA SER A 220 1.91 -14.51 1.94
C SER A 220 0.93 -13.36 2.03
N ALA A 221 0.70 -12.84 3.23
CA ALA A 221 0.02 -11.58 3.46
C ALA A 221 1.03 -10.45 3.70
N VAL A 222 0.61 -9.22 3.41
CA VAL A 222 1.36 -7.99 3.72
C VAL A 222 0.46 -7.14 4.59
N ASP A 223 1.02 -6.65 5.69
CA ASP A 223 0.35 -5.75 6.61
C ASP A 223 1.30 -4.60 6.99
N SER A 224 0.73 -3.45 7.34
CA SER A 224 1.46 -2.34 7.94
C SER A 224 2.70 -1.91 7.14
N ALA A 225 2.50 -1.41 5.92
CA ALA A 225 3.58 -0.96 5.08
C ALA A 225 3.89 0.54 5.29
N SER A 226 5.19 0.87 5.39
CA SER A 226 5.69 2.23 5.60
C SER A 226 6.85 2.54 4.67
N GLU A 227 6.92 3.80 4.19
CA GLU A 227 7.98 4.28 3.32
C GLU A 227 9.18 4.80 4.12
N LEU A 228 10.38 4.30 3.80
CA LEU A 228 11.65 4.75 4.39
C LEU A 228 12.19 6.02 3.69
N SER A 229 13.23 6.61 4.27
CA SER A 229 13.83 7.87 3.77
C SER A 229 14.39 7.77 2.34
N ASP A 230 14.80 6.60 1.90
CA ASP A 230 15.31 6.32 0.56
C ASP A 230 14.22 5.94 -0.47
N GLY A 231 12.94 5.93 -0.07
CA GLY A 231 11.81 5.51 -0.90
C GLY A 231 11.56 4.00 -0.90
N SER A 232 12.38 3.22 -0.20
CA SER A 232 12.10 1.80 0.02
C SER A 232 10.88 1.61 0.92
N LEU A 233 10.24 0.45 0.82
CA LEU A 233 9.16 0.09 1.72
C LEU A 233 9.64 -0.96 2.72
N ILE A 234 9.25 -0.76 3.98
CA ILE A 234 9.32 -1.76 5.04
C ILE A 234 7.90 -2.17 5.42
N PHE A 235 7.65 -3.44 5.66
CA PHE A 235 6.32 -3.96 5.96
C PHE A 235 6.40 -5.28 6.74
N VAL A 236 5.28 -5.69 7.30
CA VAL A 236 5.14 -7.00 7.93
C VAL A 236 4.70 -8.00 6.86
N GLN A 237 5.47 -9.07 6.67
CA GLN A 237 5.15 -10.17 5.77
C GLN A 237 4.88 -11.42 6.59
N SER A 238 3.64 -11.91 6.56
CA SER A 238 3.28 -13.22 7.09
C SER A 238 3.44 -14.30 6.01
N GLY A 239 3.77 -15.53 6.43
CA GLY A 239 3.66 -16.72 5.57
C GLY A 239 2.22 -17.22 5.46
N SER A 240 2.02 -18.36 4.79
CA SER A 240 0.77 -19.13 4.86
C SER A 240 0.48 -19.51 6.30
N ARG A 241 -0.33 -18.72 6.97
CA ARG A 241 -0.71 -18.97 8.35
C ARG A 241 -2.15 -19.43 8.40
N GLY A 242 -2.42 -20.26 9.38
CA GLY A 242 -3.80 -20.59 9.74
C GLY A 242 -4.60 -19.33 10.04
N PRO A 243 -5.94 -19.40 10.00
CA PRO A 243 -6.82 -18.24 10.14
C PRO A 243 -6.74 -17.51 11.49
N HIS A 244 -5.87 -17.95 12.40
CA HIS A 244 -5.77 -17.45 13.76
C HIS A 244 -4.41 -16.82 14.15
N GLU A 245 -3.50 -16.63 13.20
CA GLU A 245 -2.20 -16.03 13.54
C GLU A 245 -2.01 -14.66 12.87
N TRP A 246 -1.89 -13.63 13.70
CA TRP A 246 -1.56 -12.27 13.26
C TRP A 246 -0.06 -11.98 13.38
N GLY A 247 0.46 -11.18 12.43
CA GLY A 247 1.84 -10.74 12.38
C GLY A 247 2.76 -11.62 11.52
N GLY A 248 3.98 -11.17 11.33
CA GLY A 248 4.96 -11.80 10.46
C GLY A 248 6.37 -11.32 10.72
N GLN A 249 7.26 -11.60 9.78
CA GLN A 249 8.61 -11.05 9.77
C GLN A 249 8.60 -9.66 9.11
N LEU A 250 9.58 -8.83 9.45
CA LEU A 250 9.81 -7.61 8.69
C LEU A 250 10.43 -7.94 7.35
N ALA A 251 9.87 -7.35 6.32
CA ALA A 251 10.35 -7.43 4.95
C ALA A 251 10.63 -6.03 4.40
N TRP A 252 11.52 -5.96 3.44
CA TRP A 252 11.97 -4.74 2.82
C TRP A 252 12.04 -4.88 1.30
N VAL A 253 11.68 -3.83 0.55
CA VAL A 253 11.74 -3.79 -0.90
C VAL A 253 12.12 -2.41 -1.41
N GLN A 254 13.07 -2.35 -2.34
CA GLN A 254 13.45 -1.12 -3.03
C GLN A 254 12.48 -0.74 -4.14
N PRO A 255 12.35 0.56 -4.46
CA PRO A 255 11.63 0.99 -5.66
C PRO A 255 12.17 0.28 -6.92
N GLY A 256 11.26 -0.14 -7.79
CA GLY A 256 11.62 -0.85 -9.03
C GLY A 256 12.03 -2.33 -8.85
N ARG A 257 12.02 -2.86 -7.62
CA ARG A 257 12.22 -4.29 -7.36
C ARG A 257 10.89 -4.95 -7.04
N LEU A 258 10.61 -6.09 -7.67
CA LEU A 258 9.35 -6.82 -7.45
C LEU A 258 9.41 -7.76 -6.24
N HIS A 259 10.61 -8.19 -5.83
CA HIS A 259 10.78 -9.17 -4.76
C HIS A 259 11.34 -8.50 -3.49
N SER A 260 10.70 -8.78 -2.38
CA SER A 260 11.13 -8.33 -1.05
C SER A 260 12.19 -9.25 -0.45
N GLN A 261 12.94 -8.71 0.50
CA GLN A 261 13.85 -9.46 1.36
C GLN A 261 13.33 -9.46 2.79
N LEU A 262 13.32 -10.62 3.44
CA LEU A 262 13.10 -10.70 4.88
C LEU A 262 14.34 -10.15 5.60
N ILE A 263 14.14 -9.28 6.59
CA ILE A 263 15.22 -8.59 7.30
C ILE A 263 15.30 -8.96 8.79
N THR A 264 14.43 -9.86 9.25
CA THR A 264 14.39 -10.40 10.61
C THR A 264 14.54 -11.92 10.61
N GLN A 265 14.84 -12.48 11.78
CA GLN A 265 15.10 -13.91 11.93
C GLN A 265 13.80 -14.73 11.88
N PRO A 266 13.84 -16.00 11.40
CA PRO A 266 12.72 -16.92 11.55
C PRO A 266 12.29 -17.05 13.01
N GLY A 267 10.96 -17.01 13.24
CA GLY A 267 10.39 -17.10 14.59
C GLY A 267 10.17 -15.74 15.28
N GLU A 268 10.78 -14.65 14.81
CA GLU A 268 10.40 -13.31 15.23
C GLU A 268 9.07 -12.90 14.59
N VAL A 269 8.17 -12.35 15.39
CA VAL A 269 6.82 -11.99 14.96
C VAL A 269 6.55 -10.53 15.27
N PHE A 270 6.25 -9.77 14.23
CA PHE A 270 5.91 -8.35 14.26
C PHE A 270 4.49 -8.14 13.78
N ALA A 271 3.75 -7.23 14.43
CA ALA A 271 2.37 -6.90 14.04
C ALA A 271 2.27 -5.62 13.22
N SER A 272 3.14 -4.66 13.48
CA SER A 272 3.15 -3.39 12.76
C SER A 272 4.54 -2.78 12.71
N VAL A 273 4.75 -1.90 11.74
CA VAL A 273 5.97 -1.11 11.55
C VAL A 273 5.62 0.29 11.09
N HIS A 274 6.31 1.29 11.62
CA HIS A 274 6.20 2.68 11.18
C HIS A 274 7.57 3.31 11.07
N ALA A 275 7.86 3.91 9.92
CA ALA A 275 9.11 4.61 9.69
C ALA A 275 9.15 5.92 10.50
N LEU A 276 10.27 6.14 11.15
CA LEU A 276 10.63 7.40 11.79
C LEU A 276 11.57 8.20 10.85
N ASP A 277 12.60 8.79 11.41
CA ASP A 277 13.65 9.47 10.66
C ASP A 277 14.86 8.56 10.40
N GLY A 278 15.55 8.79 9.30
CA GLY A 278 16.74 8.02 8.90
C GLY A 278 16.43 6.51 8.77
N ASP A 279 17.21 5.69 9.46
CA ASP A 279 17.15 4.24 9.44
C ASP A 279 16.30 3.65 10.58
N ARG A 280 15.63 4.51 11.34
CA ARG A 280 14.87 4.09 12.52
C ARG A 280 13.41 3.84 12.18
N VAL A 281 12.89 2.74 12.70
CA VAL A 281 11.47 2.42 12.68
C VAL A 281 11.00 2.01 14.07
N VAL A 282 9.73 2.24 14.36
CA VAL A 282 9.06 1.64 15.52
C VAL A 282 8.32 0.40 15.06
N VAL A 283 8.44 -0.67 15.83
CA VAL A 283 7.82 -1.97 15.53
C VAL A 283 7.05 -2.50 16.73
N SER A 284 5.94 -3.17 16.46
CA SER A 284 5.22 -3.96 17.46
C SER A 284 5.71 -5.41 17.35
N ARG A 285 6.46 -5.89 18.35
CA ARG A 285 7.05 -7.23 18.36
C ARG A 285 6.37 -8.11 19.38
N LYS A 286 6.07 -9.34 19.00
CA LYS A 286 5.48 -10.35 19.90
C LYS A 286 6.50 -10.78 20.97
N THR A 287 6.10 -10.69 22.22
CA THR A 287 6.90 -11.09 23.38
C THR A 287 6.10 -12.09 24.23
N LEU A 288 6.82 -13.01 24.87
CA LEU A 288 6.27 -13.91 25.87
C LEU A 288 6.73 -13.39 27.23
N PRO A 289 5.85 -12.80 28.06
CA PRO A 289 6.21 -12.43 29.44
C PRO A 289 6.62 -13.67 30.22
N ALA A 290 7.65 -13.55 31.04
CA ALA A 290 8.25 -14.68 31.80
C ALA A 290 7.26 -15.49 32.65
N ASN A 291 6.13 -14.89 33.02
CA ASN A 291 5.11 -15.51 33.88
C ASN A 291 3.70 -15.55 33.26
N SER A 292 3.60 -15.45 31.92
CA SER A 292 2.31 -15.43 31.21
C SER A 292 2.25 -16.45 30.10
N SER A 293 1.14 -17.15 29.98
CA SER A 293 0.85 -18.05 28.88
C SER A 293 0.40 -17.30 27.59
N SER A 294 0.07 -16.00 27.70
CA SER A 294 -0.42 -15.19 26.59
C SER A 294 0.69 -14.28 26.05
N ALA A 295 1.02 -14.46 24.76
CA ALA A 295 1.93 -13.59 24.06
C ALA A 295 1.26 -12.22 23.81
N ARG A 296 2.04 -11.14 23.96
CA ARG A 296 1.63 -9.77 23.67
C ARG A 296 2.58 -9.10 22.69
N PHE A 297 2.15 -7.97 22.19
CA PHE A 297 2.97 -7.12 21.34
C PHE A 297 3.42 -5.90 22.10
N ASP A 298 4.74 -5.73 22.20
CA ASP A 298 5.40 -4.58 22.81
C ASP A 298 6.09 -3.72 21.75
N LEU A 299 6.33 -2.44 22.06
CA LEU A 299 6.99 -1.55 21.13
C LEU A 299 8.50 -1.55 21.30
N TYR A 300 9.19 -1.66 20.17
CA TYR A 300 10.65 -1.59 20.08
C TYR A 300 11.07 -0.62 19.00
N SER A 301 12.25 -0.05 19.15
CA SER A 301 12.98 0.54 18.04
C SER A 301 13.63 -0.59 17.21
N PHE A 302 13.75 -0.37 15.90
CA PHE A 302 14.49 -1.24 15.00
C PHE A 302 15.27 -0.39 14.01
N ASN A 303 16.53 -0.74 13.77
CA ASN A 303 17.37 -0.06 12.80
C ASN A 303 17.43 -0.89 11.51
N THR A 304 16.99 -0.31 10.41
CA THR A 304 16.85 -0.99 9.12
C THR A 304 18.20 -1.26 8.44
N SER A 305 19.19 -0.39 8.60
CA SER A 305 20.53 -0.56 8.01
C SER A 305 21.32 -1.65 8.71
N THR A 306 21.32 -1.68 10.04
CA THR A 306 22.01 -2.70 10.81
C THR A 306 21.20 -3.98 10.99
N ARG A 307 19.89 -3.93 10.70
CA ARG A 307 18.91 -5.03 10.89
C ARG A 307 18.84 -5.51 12.33
N LYS A 308 18.99 -4.59 13.29
CA LYS A 308 19.01 -4.91 14.71
C LYS A 308 17.79 -4.33 15.42
N LEU A 309 17.21 -5.15 16.28
CA LEU A 309 16.25 -4.70 17.28
C LEU A 309 16.99 -3.82 18.31
N GLY A 310 16.43 -2.65 18.58
CA GLY A 310 16.95 -1.73 19.57
C GLY A 310 16.26 -1.88 20.93
N SER A 311 16.19 -0.79 21.68
CA SER A 311 15.58 -0.78 23.02
C SER A 311 14.07 -0.96 22.96
N ALA A 312 13.51 -1.55 24.02
CA ALA A 312 12.06 -1.50 24.28
C ALA A 312 11.64 -0.05 24.51
N LEU A 313 10.64 0.41 23.77
CA LEU A 313 10.09 1.76 23.87
C LEU A 313 8.90 1.79 24.84
N TYR A 314 8.09 0.73 24.84
CA TYR A 314 6.94 0.64 25.71
C TYR A 314 6.49 -0.82 25.90
N HIS A 315 6.08 -1.14 27.12
CA HIS A 315 5.48 -2.40 27.53
C HIS A 315 4.23 -2.13 28.36
N ASP A 316 3.15 -2.85 28.07
CA ASP A 316 1.92 -2.80 28.87
C ASP A 316 1.57 -4.21 29.39
N PRO A 317 1.37 -4.39 30.69
CA PRO A 317 1.08 -5.71 31.26
C PRO A 317 -0.32 -6.25 30.90
N GLN A 318 -1.23 -5.39 30.40
CA GLN A 318 -2.63 -5.76 30.12
C GLN A 318 -2.97 -5.72 28.64
N TYR A 319 -2.28 -4.89 27.84
CA TYR A 319 -2.61 -4.61 26.45
C TYR A 319 -1.44 -4.92 25.52
N SER A 320 -1.73 -5.43 24.35
CA SER A 320 -0.83 -5.38 23.21
C SER A 320 -0.76 -3.96 22.65
N SER A 321 0.45 -3.50 22.33
CA SER A 321 0.73 -2.18 21.75
C SER A 321 1.00 -2.34 20.27
N LEU A 322 0.15 -1.72 19.44
CA LEU A 322 0.04 -1.98 18.00
C LEU A 322 -0.06 -0.67 17.23
N GLN A 323 0.22 -0.69 15.93
CA GLN A 323 0.03 0.43 15.00
C GLN A 323 0.58 1.76 15.55
N ALA A 324 1.78 1.72 16.13
CA ALA A 324 2.43 2.93 16.62
C ALA A 324 2.74 3.87 15.46
N VAL A 325 2.35 5.16 15.60
CA VAL A 325 2.65 6.22 14.63
C VAL A 325 3.24 7.43 15.34
N ALA A 326 4.24 8.08 14.74
CA ALA A 326 4.84 9.28 15.32
C ALA A 326 3.88 10.48 15.26
N LEU A 327 3.73 11.19 16.39
CA LEU A 327 2.99 12.44 16.49
C LEU A 327 3.97 13.61 16.26
N GLU A 328 4.47 13.72 15.04
CA GLU A 328 5.46 14.72 14.64
C GLU A 328 5.13 15.28 13.26
N PRO A 329 5.45 16.57 13.01
CA PRO A 329 5.29 17.15 11.68
C PRO A 329 6.17 16.41 10.66
N ARG A 330 5.63 16.22 9.46
CA ARG A 330 6.35 15.62 8.33
C ARG A 330 6.10 16.42 7.05
N PRO A 331 7.00 16.34 6.06
CA PRO A 331 6.79 16.98 4.77
C PRO A 331 5.45 16.52 4.15
N THR A 332 4.73 17.47 3.57
CA THR A 332 3.51 17.17 2.81
C THR A 332 3.90 16.39 1.55
N ALA A 333 3.18 15.32 1.27
CA ALA A 333 3.36 14.54 0.05
C ALA A 333 3.09 15.41 -1.20
N ARG A 334 3.68 15.02 -2.33
CA ARG A 334 3.42 15.68 -3.60
C ARG A 334 1.95 15.55 -3.97
N TYR A 335 1.46 16.52 -4.70
CA TYR A 335 0.13 16.49 -5.28
C TYR A 335 0.24 16.44 -6.80
N TYR A 336 -0.54 15.57 -7.42
CA TYR A 336 -0.70 15.50 -8.88
C TYR A 336 -2.08 15.99 -9.26
N TRP A 337 -2.16 16.91 -10.22
CA TRP A 337 -3.42 17.25 -10.84
C TRP A 337 -3.97 16.04 -11.59
N THR A 338 -5.27 15.85 -11.50
CA THR A 338 -5.92 14.80 -12.28
C THR A 338 -5.80 15.10 -13.78
N ILE A 339 -5.54 14.06 -14.54
CA ILE A 339 -5.57 14.07 -16.02
C ILE A 339 -6.83 13.41 -16.54
N LEU A 340 -7.76 13.07 -15.65
CA LEU A 340 -8.99 12.37 -16.00
C LEU A 340 -10.01 13.31 -16.61
N HIS A 341 -10.79 12.77 -17.54
CA HIS A 341 -11.89 13.42 -18.22
C HIS A 341 -13.18 12.74 -17.80
N TYR A 342 -13.78 13.20 -16.69
CA TYR A 342 -14.96 12.57 -16.08
C TYR A 342 -16.24 12.60 -16.93
N ASP A 343 -16.27 13.39 -17.99
CA ASP A 343 -17.30 13.38 -19.02
C ASP A 343 -17.23 12.15 -19.94
N LEU A 344 -16.05 11.53 -20.04
CA LEU A 344 -15.85 10.31 -20.81
C LEU A 344 -16.32 9.08 -20.02
N LYS A 345 -16.78 8.06 -20.74
CA LYS A 345 -17.17 6.76 -20.18
C LYS A 345 -16.19 5.65 -20.53
N THR A 346 -15.07 6.01 -21.12
CA THR A 346 -14.08 5.07 -21.64
C THR A 346 -12.68 5.53 -21.28
N GLY A 347 -11.74 4.59 -21.27
CA GLY A 347 -10.32 4.84 -21.25
C GLY A 347 -9.62 3.98 -22.31
N ARG A 348 -8.32 4.18 -22.48
CA ARG A 348 -7.54 3.52 -23.52
C ARG A 348 -6.43 2.68 -22.94
N LEU A 349 -6.14 1.55 -23.58
CA LEU A 349 -5.10 0.60 -23.21
C LEU A 349 -4.24 0.29 -24.45
N ILE A 350 -2.94 0.61 -24.37
CA ILE A 350 -1.96 0.19 -25.38
C ILE A 350 -1.02 -0.85 -24.79
N CYS A 351 -0.78 -1.94 -25.52
CA CYS A 351 0.29 -2.89 -25.26
C CYS A 351 1.35 -2.77 -26.34
N LEU A 352 2.62 -2.65 -25.96
CA LEU A 352 3.72 -2.46 -26.91
C LEU A 352 4.19 -3.77 -27.53
N ASP A 353 4.20 -4.87 -26.76
CA ASP A 353 4.63 -6.19 -27.22
C ASP A 353 4.03 -7.31 -26.35
N ALA A 354 2.88 -7.85 -26.74
CA ALA A 354 2.21 -8.94 -26.01
C ALA A 354 3.01 -10.23 -25.94
N TYR A 355 4.04 -10.41 -26.77
CA TYR A 355 4.93 -11.56 -26.68
C TYR A 355 5.86 -11.48 -25.48
N GLN A 356 6.18 -10.28 -24.99
CA GLN A 356 7.08 -10.11 -23.84
C GLN A 356 6.41 -10.60 -22.56
N SER A 357 7.00 -11.59 -21.89
CA SER A 357 6.48 -12.19 -20.66
C SER A 357 7.59 -12.81 -19.84
N GLN A 358 7.85 -12.29 -18.63
CA GLN A 358 8.96 -12.75 -17.77
C GLN A 358 8.84 -14.22 -17.32
N ASP A 359 7.63 -14.77 -17.33
CA ASP A 359 7.36 -16.17 -16.96
C ASP A 359 7.28 -17.11 -18.16
N ALA A 360 7.60 -16.63 -19.36
CA ALA A 360 7.80 -17.45 -20.53
C ALA A 360 9.28 -17.83 -20.73
N PRO A 361 9.58 -19.01 -21.26
CA PRO A 361 10.95 -19.40 -21.58
C PRO A 361 11.65 -18.36 -22.47
N GLY A 362 12.81 -17.87 -22.05
CA GLY A 362 13.53 -16.81 -22.77
C GLY A 362 12.86 -15.44 -22.73
N GLY A 363 11.89 -15.21 -21.82
CA GLY A 363 11.19 -13.91 -21.68
C GLY A 363 10.18 -13.62 -22.79
N ARG A 364 9.85 -14.61 -23.65
CA ARG A 364 8.97 -14.38 -24.80
C ARG A 364 8.01 -15.56 -25.04
N LEU A 365 6.75 -15.25 -25.29
CA LEU A 365 5.72 -16.25 -25.59
C LEU A 365 6.01 -16.89 -26.98
N ALA A 366 5.83 -18.21 -27.04
CA ALA A 366 5.92 -18.97 -28.27
C ALA A 366 4.60 -18.93 -29.07
N GLY A 367 4.69 -19.12 -30.38
CA GLY A 367 3.54 -19.15 -31.29
C GLY A 367 3.21 -17.78 -31.84
N THR A 368 2.15 -17.72 -32.66
CA THR A 368 1.68 -16.47 -33.29
C THR A 368 0.44 -15.97 -32.54
N ILE A 369 0.51 -14.80 -31.95
CA ILE A 369 -0.62 -14.10 -31.34
C ILE A 369 -1.35 -13.38 -32.49
N ALA A 370 -2.61 -13.75 -32.72
CA ALA A 370 -3.45 -13.14 -33.77
C ALA A 370 -4.43 -12.12 -33.22
N ALA A 371 -4.91 -12.31 -31.99
CA ALA A 371 -5.90 -11.44 -31.40
C ALA A 371 -5.78 -11.38 -29.85
N VAL A 372 -6.35 -10.34 -29.28
CA VAL A 372 -6.58 -10.20 -27.84
C VAL A 372 -8.09 -10.22 -27.58
N ARG A 373 -8.55 -11.15 -26.73
CA ARG A 373 -9.91 -11.16 -26.19
C ARG A 373 -9.93 -10.42 -24.88
N VAL A 374 -10.92 -9.54 -24.73
CA VAL A 374 -11.13 -8.74 -23.53
C VAL A 374 -12.31 -9.31 -22.75
N LEU A 375 -12.08 -9.66 -21.51
CA LEU A 375 -13.08 -10.13 -20.54
C LEU A 375 -13.36 -9.01 -19.55
N GLY A 376 -14.63 -8.70 -19.30
CA GLY A 376 -15.07 -7.77 -18.26
C GLY A 376 -15.60 -8.53 -17.05
N LEU A 377 -15.40 -7.95 -15.87
CA LEU A 377 -15.99 -8.47 -14.63
C LEU A 377 -17.52 -8.28 -14.69
N GLU A 378 -18.28 -9.29 -14.27
CA GLU A 378 -19.74 -9.25 -14.23
C GLU A 378 -20.25 -9.66 -12.84
N GLY A 379 -21.03 -8.75 -12.24
CA GLY A 379 -21.64 -8.95 -10.93
C GLY A 379 -20.65 -9.06 -9.77
N GLU A 380 -21.20 -9.03 -8.56
CA GLU A 380 -20.40 -9.06 -7.31
C GLU A 380 -19.74 -10.43 -7.04
N GLN A 381 -20.22 -11.48 -7.67
CA GLN A 381 -19.71 -12.85 -7.48
C GLN A 381 -18.51 -13.19 -8.37
N GLY A 382 -17.97 -12.22 -9.12
CA GLY A 382 -16.77 -12.41 -9.93
C GLY A 382 -16.99 -13.16 -11.25
N GLY A 383 -18.22 -13.17 -11.78
CA GLY A 383 -18.52 -13.65 -13.12
C GLY A 383 -17.73 -12.87 -14.18
N GLN A 384 -17.59 -13.47 -15.35
CA GLN A 384 -16.86 -12.87 -16.46
C GLN A 384 -17.67 -12.94 -17.74
N ARG A 385 -17.65 -11.85 -18.50
CA ARG A 385 -18.23 -11.82 -19.84
C ARG A 385 -17.23 -11.38 -20.88
N VAL A 386 -17.34 -11.91 -22.08
CA VAL A 386 -16.55 -11.45 -23.21
C VAL A 386 -17.08 -10.08 -23.63
N LEU A 387 -16.21 -9.06 -23.57
CA LEU A 387 -16.51 -7.72 -24.08
C LEU A 387 -16.30 -7.62 -25.58
N GLY A 388 -15.33 -8.37 -26.11
CA GLY A 388 -14.99 -8.40 -27.52
C GLY A 388 -13.58 -8.90 -27.77
N THR A 389 -13.17 -8.83 -29.04
CA THR A 389 -11.86 -9.27 -29.51
C THR A 389 -11.28 -8.21 -30.46
N ALA A 390 -10.00 -7.95 -30.37
CA ALA A 390 -9.29 -7.02 -31.24
C ALA A 390 -8.05 -7.70 -31.84
N PRO A 391 -7.60 -7.29 -33.05
CA PRO A 391 -6.41 -7.81 -33.66
C PRO A 391 -5.14 -7.41 -32.89
N VAL A 392 -4.12 -8.27 -32.96
CA VAL A 392 -2.77 -8.00 -32.46
C VAL A 392 -1.83 -7.95 -33.65
N GLU A 393 -1.01 -6.93 -33.73
CA GLU A 393 -0.04 -6.76 -34.80
C GLU A 393 1.11 -7.79 -34.69
N SER A 394 1.83 -7.98 -35.78
CA SER A 394 2.93 -8.97 -35.85
C SER A 394 4.06 -8.71 -34.85
N ASP A 395 4.19 -7.47 -34.37
CA ASP A 395 5.14 -7.10 -33.32
C ASP A 395 4.59 -7.30 -31.90
N GLY A 396 3.35 -7.80 -31.77
CA GLY A 396 2.66 -7.99 -30.49
C GLY A 396 1.93 -6.76 -29.98
N SER A 397 1.94 -5.65 -30.70
CA SER A 397 1.25 -4.43 -30.26
C SER A 397 -0.25 -4.50 -30.54
N PHE A 398 -1.04 -3.92 -29.61
CA PHE A 398 -2.48 -3.66 -29.77
C PHE A 398 -2.90 -2.40 -29.00
N TYR A 399 -4.00 -1.77 -29.43
CA TYR A 399 -4.51 -0.55 -28.83
C TYR A 399 -6.03 -0.59 -28.76
N LEU A 400 -6.59 -0.44 -27.55
CA LEU A 400 -8.00 -0.65 -27.25
C LEU A 400 -8.62 0.57 -26.60
N THR A 401 -9.91 0.80 -26.86
CA THR A 401 -10.79 1.59 -26.02
C THR A 401 -11.70 0.63 -25.24
N VAL A 402 -11.75 0.77 -23.93
CA VAL A 402 -12.54 -0.08 -23.02
C VAL A 402 -13.44 0.80 -22.14
N PRO A 403 -14.53 0.26 -21.57
CA PRO A 403 -15.32 0.99 -20.57
C PRO A 403 -14.45 1.42 -19.40
N ALA A 404 -14.59 2.66 -18.96
CA ALA A 404 -13.91 3.16 -17.76
C ALA A 404 -14.53 2.52 -16.50
N ASP A 405 -13.71 2.39 -15.44
CA ASP A 405 -14.09 1.87 -14.12
C ASP A 405 -14.64 0.44 -14.12
N LEU A 406 -14.50 -0.25 -15.25
CA LEU A 406 -14.81 -1.67 -15.39
C LEU A 406 -13.52 -2.49 -15.32
N PRO A 407 -13.38 -3.42 -14.37
CA PRO A 407 -12.26 -4.34 -14.37
C PRO A 407 -12.27 -5.22 -15.62
N VAL A 408 -11.15 -5.25 -16.32
CA VAL A 408 -10.95 -6.08 -17.50
C VAL A 408 -9.71 -6.96 -17.36
N ARG A 409 -9.67 -8.06 -18.08
CA ARG A 409 -8.50 -8.90 -18.24
C ARG A 409 -8.39 -9.40 -19.67
N PHE A 410 -7.20 -9.84 -20.06
CA PHE A 410 -6.87 -10.17 -21.44
C PHE A 410 -6.56 -11.65 -21.62
N GLU A 411 -6.99 -12.20 -22.75
CA GLU A 411 -6.58 -13.49 -23.27
C GLU A 411 -5.95 -13.31 -24.65
N LEU A 412 -4.73 -13.76 -24.83
CA LEU A 412 -4.04 -13.75 -26.11
C LEU A 412 -4.43 -15.02 -26.87
N LEU A 413 -4.85 -14.86 -28.11
CA LEU A 413 -5.38 -15.93 -28.97
C LEU A 413 -4.47 -16.18 -30.15
N ASP A 414 -4.35 -17.46 -30.55
CA ASP A 414 -3.74 -17.85 -31.82
C ASP A 414 -4.68 -17.62 -33.02
N THR A 415 -4.22 -17.97 -34.21
CA THR A 415 -4.99 -17.85 -35.45
C THR A 415 -6.21 -18.78 -35.50
N LYS A 416 -6.32 -19.75 -34.63
CA LYS A 416 -7.45 -20.68 -34.50
C LYS A 416 -8.39 -20.29 -33.34
N GLY A 417 -8.11 -19.19 -32.64
CA GLY A 417 -8.89 -18.74 -31.48
C GLY A 417 -8.58 -19.46 -30.17
N LYS A 418 -7.53 -20.30 -30.14
CA LYS A 418 -7.08 -20.98 -28.93
C LYS A 418 -6.33 -19.98 -28.05
N VAL A 419 -6.61 -20.02 -26.74
CA VAL A 419 -5.90 -19.20 -25.75
C VAL A 419 -4.46 -19.65 -25.59
N LEU A 420 -3.53 -18.81 -25.92
CA LEU A 420 -2.10 -18.98 -25.71
C LEU A 420 -1.68 -18.54 -24.30
N ARG A 421 -2.27 -17.44 -23.83
CA ARG A 421 -2.02 -16.86 -22.51
C ARG A 421 -3.26 -16.15 -22.00
N ALA A 422 -3.55 -16.31 -20.70
CA ALA A 422 -4.56 -15.55 -20.00
C ALA A 422 -3.92 -14.73 -18.88
N GLN A 423 -4.30 -13.46 -18.77
CA GLN A 423 -3.92 -12.60 -17.65
C GLN A 423 -4.63 -13.09 -16.39
N GLN A 424 -3.91 -13.14 -15.28
CA GLN A 424 -4.47 -13.59 -14.00
C GLN A 424 -5.05 -12.45 -13.16
N SER A 425 -4.48 -11.23 -13.29
CA SER A 425 -4.94 -10.04 -12.57
C SER A 425 -5.96 -9.25 -13.39
N TRP A 426 -6.77 -8.47 -12.70
CA TRP A 426 -7.65 -7.50 -13.31
C TRP A 426 -6.98 -6.14 -13.41
N VAL A 427 -7.27 -5.40 -14.46
CA VAL A 427 -6.85 -4.01 -14.65
C VAL A 427 -8.08 -3.19 -15.05
N TRP A 428 -8.02 -1.89 -14.86
CA TRP A 428 -9.06 -0.96 -15.32
C TRP A 428 -8.41 0.31 -15.84
N THR A 429 -9.18 1.08 -16.56
CA THR A 429 -8.86 2.47 -16.89
C THR A 429 -9.87 3.38 -16.21
N ARG A 430 -9.45 4.57 -15.85
CA ARG A 430 -10.32 5.64 -15.41
C ARG A 430 -10.87 6.42 -16.62
N PRO A 431 -11.92 7.26 -16.44
CA PRO A 431 -12.45 8.11 -17.52
C PRO A 431 -11.36 8.94 -18.21
N GLY A 432 -11.16 8.71 -19.50
CA GLY A 432 -10.15 9.40 -20.31
C GLY A 432 -8.69 8.99 -20.05
N GLU A 433 -8.43 8.03 -19.18
CA GLU A 433 -7.06 7.56 -18.91
C GLU A 433 -6.48 6.83 -20.12
N ASP A 434 -5.24 7.18 -20.47
CA ASP A 434 -4.37 6.42 -21.36
C ASP A 434 -3.41 5.58 -20.55
N ARG A 435 -3.50 4.26 -20.70
CA ARG A 435 -2.68 3.30 -19.96
C ARG A 435 -1.82 2.48 -20.91
N GLY A 436 -0.50 2.42 -20.64
CA GLY A 436 0.45 1.63 -21.41
C GLY A 436 0.95 0.41 -20.65
N CYS A 437 1.13 -0.71 -21.36
CA CYS A 437 1.80 -1.92 -20.90
C CYS A 437 2.97 -2.22 -21.84
N GLY A 438 4.16 -2.53 -21.29
CA GLY A 438 5.33 -2.92 -22.07
C GLY A 438 5.17 -4.31 -22.68
N GLY A 439 4.50 -5.22 -21.97
CA GLY A 439 4.24 -6.61 -22.33
C GLY A 439 3.05 -7.22 -21.62
N CYS A 440 2.76 -8.50 -21.88
CA CYS A 440 1.66 -9.21 -21.22
C CYS A 440 1.95 -9.49 -19.73
N HIS A 441 3.20 -9.75 -19.40
CA HIS A 441 3.69 -9.88 -18.02
C HIS A 441 5.14 -9.38 -17.99
N GLU A 442 5.28 -8.06 -18.10
CA GLU A 442 6.57 -7.40 -18.25
C GLU A 442 7.45 -7.51 -17.01
N ASP A 443 8.74 -7.67 -17.22
CA ASP A 443 9.76 -7.46 -16.20
C ASP A 443 10.04 -5.96 -16.07
N LYS A 444 9.63 -5.37 -14.96
CA LYS A 444 9.82 -3.93 -14.69
C LYS A 444 11.30 -3.51 -14.55
N ALA A 445 12.22 -4.47 -14.43
CA ALA A 445 13.65 -4.20 -14.45
C ALA A 445 14.20 -4.05 -15.88
N GLN A 446 13.39 -4.36 -16.89
CA GLN A 446 13.78 -4.23 -18.30
C GLN A 446 13.08 -3.04 -18.94
N VAL A 447 13.81 -2.34 -19.80
CA VAL A 447 13.26 -1.26 -20.63
C VAL A 447 12.68 -1.89 -21.90
N PRO A 448 11.43 -1.56 -22.28
CA PRO A 448 10.87 -1.99 -23.57
C PRO A 448 11.77 -1.58 -24.74
N ALA A 449 11.77 -2.39 -25.79
CA ALA A 449 12.52 -2.06 -26.99
C ALA A 449 12.10 -0.67 -27.55
N ASN A 450 13.08 0.18 -27.83
CA ASN A 450 12.84 1.51 -28.41
C ASN A 450 12.47 1.37 -29.90
N ARG A 451 11.22 1.00 -30.15
CA ARG A 451 10.66 0.89 -31.51
C ARG A 451 9.25 1.50 -31.56
N TRP A 452 8.86 1.99 -32.72
CA TRP A 452 7.50 2.47 -32.93
C TRP A 452 6.55 1.26 -33.07
N PRO A 453 5.53 1.10 -32.18
CA PRO A 453 4.59 -0.01 -32.27
C PRO A 453 3.81 0.00 -33.58
N LEU A 454 3.67 -1.16 -34.23
CA LEU A 454 2.98 -1.26 -35.51
C LEU A 454 1.52 -0.84 -35.42
N ILE A 455 0.86 -1.10 -34.30
CA ILE A 455 -0.54 -0.71 -34.08
C ILE A 455 -0.77 0.80 -34.26
N LEU A 456 0.22 1.65 -33.93
CA LEU A 456 0.10 3.10 -34.08
C LEU A 456 0.26 3.59 -35.57
N LYS A 457 0.56 2.68 -36.48
CA LYS A 457 0.55 2.96 -37.91
C LYS A 457 -0.82 2.78 -38.57
N ARG A 458 -1.78 2.24 -37.84
CA ARG A 458 -3.16 2.04 -38.29
C ARG A 458 -3.97 3.32 -38.08
N PHE A 459 -5.03 3.49 -38.89
CA PHE A 459 -5.95 4.62 -38.79
C PHE A 459 -7.24 4.30 -38.05
N ASP A 460 -7.51 3.00 -37.81
CA ASP A 460 -8.72 2.47 -37.14
C ASP A 460 -8.52 2.14 -35.66
N VAL A 461 -7.56 2.77 -34.99
CA VAL A 461 -7.25 2.56 -33.58
C VAL A 461 -7.47 3.85 -32.77
N PRO A 462 -7.75 3.70 -31.45
CA PRO A 462 -7.90 2.45 -30.68
C PRO A 462 -9.17 1.67 -31.03
N THR A 463 -9.07 0.33 -31.05
CA THR A 463 -10.21 -0.55 -31.34
C THR A 463 -11.19 -0.55 -30.16
N PRO A 464 -12.48 -0.20 -30.35
CA PRO A 464 -13.49 -0.20 -29.30
C PRO A 464 -13.87 -1.63 -28.90
N VAL A 465 -13.89 -1.92 -27.60
CA VAL A 465 -14.25 -3.22 -27.03
C VAL A 465 -15.21 -3.03 -25.86
N GLY A 466 -16.37 -3.68 -25.89
CA GLY A 466 -17.40 -3.59 -24.86
C GLY A 466 -18.14 -2.25 -24.82
N ILE A 467 -18.06 -1.48 -25.89
CA ILE A 467 -18.71 -0.17 -26.05
C ILE A 467 -19.76 -0.29 -27.13
N ASN A 468 -21.02 -0.02 -26.77
CA ASN A 468 -22.10 0.04 -27.78
C ASN A 468 -21.88 1.27 -28.68
N ALA A 469 -21.97 1.09 -29.98
CA ALA A 469 -21.82 2.16 -30.98
C ALA A 469 -22.77 3.36 -30.80
N SER A 470 -23.85 3.17 -29.99
CA SER A 470 -24.82 4.24 -29.64
C SER A 470 -24.31 5.25 -28.59
N ASN A 471 -23.22 4.93 -27.88
CA ASN A 471 -22.60 5.81 -26.87
C ASN A 471 -21.27 6.41 -27.35
N GLY A 472 -20.97 6.26 -28.63
CA GLY A 472 -19.74 6.72 -29.23
C GLY A 472 -19.69 8.23 -29.36
N ALA A 473 -18.59 8.77 -28.93
CA ALA A 473 -18.15 10.14 -29.03
C ALA A 473 -18.46 10.77 -30.40
N LYS A 474 -18.96 11.99 -30.35
CA LYS A 474 -18.66 12.96 -31.40
C LYS A 474 -17.17 13.29 -31.31
N PRO A 475 -16.49 13.45 -32.45
CA PRO A 475 -15.06 13.76 -32.53
C PRO A 475 -14.71 15.07 -31.82
#